data_8f6b0c546fc0abeeb09638533ce80b36
#
_entry.id   8f6b0c546fc0abeeb09638533ce80b36
#
_cell.length_a   1.000
_cell.length_b   1.000
_cell.length_c   1.000
_cell.angle_alpha   90.00
_cell.angle_beta   90.00
_cell.angle_gamma   90.00
#
_symmetry.space_group_name_H-M   'P 1'
#
loop_
_entity.id
_entity.type
_entity.pdbx_description
1 polymer ?
#
loop_
_entity_poly.entity_id
_entity_poly.type
_entity_poly.pdbx_seq_one_letter_code
_entity_poly.pdbx_strand_id
1 'polypeptide(L)'
;MAGYLEGYGVEDERRNRTIRYIIFGAVAALILVVVGYFVFQDYGEKRVAKQFLSELNEHNYQAAYSTWCPKPCEQYDYARFSADWANKKITSPWKIDSTDSCKAFLTVNVTADGAEVQSLSVERGTKVLSFAPAPDCQEYKWHWKQFFRRIFGGGSS
;
A
#
# COMPACT_ATOMS: atom_id res chain seq x y z
N MET A 1 -27.63 59.80 -23.70
CA MET A 1 -28.07 58.67 -22.86
C MET A 1 -27.23 57.48 -23.22
N ALA A 2 -26.07 57.40 -22.63
CA ALA A 2 -25.16 56.24 -22.79
C ALA A 2 -24.46 56.07 -21.46
N GLY A 3 -24.85 55.15 -20.66
CA GLY A 3 -24.25 54.99 -19.33
C GLY A 3 -24.80 53.84 -18.46
N TYR A 4 -25.58 52.92 -19.06
CA TYR A 4 -26.22 51.86 -18.22
C TYR A 4 -25.71 50.42 -18.47
N LEU A 5 -24.72 50.24 -19.34
CA LEU A 5 -24.21 48.92 -19.71
C LEU A 5 -22.74 48.63 -19.33
N GLU A 6 -22.03 49.61 -18.79
CA GLU A 6 -20.59 49.43 -18.48
C GLU A 6 -20.30 48.67 -17.15
N GLY A 7 -21.29 48.46 -16.29
CA GLY A 7 -21.08 47.81 -14.98
C GLY A 7 -21.33 46.30 -14.95
N TYR A 8 -22.06 45.74 -15.92
CA TYR A 8 -22.57 44.36 -15.83
C TYR A 8 -21.58 43.26 -16.22
N GLY A 9 -20.49 43.61 -16.92
CA GLY A 9 -19.53 42.57 -17.37
C GLY A 9 -18.36 42.30 -16.43
N VAL A 10 -17.94 43.30 -15.66
CA VAL A 10 -16.68 43.21 -14.87
C VAL A 10 -16.86 42.44 -13.56
N GLU A 11 -18.02 42.55 -12.93
CA GLU A 11 -18.32 41.79 -11.71
C GLU A 11 -18.51 40.29 -11.97
N ASP A 12 -19.13 39.93 -13.10
CA ASP A 12 -19.31 38.53 -13.50
C ASP A 12 -18.00 37.86 -13.89
N GLU A 13 -17.06 38.57 -14.52
CA GLU A 13 -15.73 38.02 -14.82
C GLU A 13 -14.90 37.74 -13.55
N ARG A 14 -14.91 38.63 -12.57
CA ARG A 14 -14.21 38.43 -11.30
C ARG A 14 -14.82 37.26 -10.53
N ARG A 15 -16.15 37.18 -10.49
CA ARG A 15 -16.86 36.07 -9.81
C ARG A 15 -16.58 34.73 -10.49
N ASN A 16 -16.62 34.68 -11.81
CA ASN A 16 -16.30 33.48 -12.56
C ASN A 16 -14.84 33.02 -12.38
N ARG A 17 -13.90 33.96 -12.31
CA ARG A 17 -12.50 33.65 -12.06
C ARG A 17 -12.32 33.07 -10.66
N THR A 18 -12.94 33.68 -9.65
CA THR A 18 -12.88 33.17 -8.25
C THR A 18 -13.50 31.78 -8.14
N ILE A 19 -14.66 31.55 -8.76
CA ILE A 19 -15.33 30.24 -8.77
C ILE A 19 -14.43 29.19 -9.42
N ARG A 20 -13.77 29.49 -10.54
CA ARG A 20 -12.83 28.59 -11.19
C ARG A 20 -11.67 28.21 -10.27
N TYR A 21 -11.06 29.17 -9.57
CA TYR A 21 -9.99 28.88 -8.63
C TYR A 21 -10.46 28.02 -7.43
N ILE A 22 -11.66 28.26 -6.93
CA ILE A 22 -12.25 27.43 -5.87
C ILE A 22 -12.48 26.01 -6.36
N ILE A 23 -13.02 25.84 -7.56
CA ILE A 23 -13.24 24.51 -8.15
C ILE A 23 -11.91 23.80 -8.39
N PHE A 24 -10.91 24.45 -8.96
CA PHE A 24 -9.59 23.87 -9.15
C PHE A 24 -8.92 23.51 -7.83
N GLY A 25 -9.03 24.37 -6.82
CA GLY A 25 -8.52 24.09 -5.47
C GLY A 25 -9.21 22.89 -4.82
N ALA A 26 -10.52 22.79 -4.94
CA ALA A 26 -11.29 21.67 -4.41
C ALA A 26 -10.92 20.33 -5.10
N VAL A 27 -10.79 20.35 -6.43
CA VAL A 27 -10.38 19.18 -7.22
C VAL A 27 -8.95 18.75 -6.86
N ALA A 28 -8.01 19.71 -6.76
CA ALA A 28 -6.64 19.43 -6.35
C ALA A 28 -6.57 18.83 -4.93
N ALA A 29 -7.32 19.39 -3.99
CA ALA A 29 -7.40 18.87 -2.62
C ALA A 29 -7.95 17.43 -2.60
N LEU A 30 -8.99 17.16 -3.37
CA LEU A 30 -9.59 15.83 -3.48
C LEU A 30 -8.57 14.82 -4.05
N ILE A 31 -7.84 15.18 -5.09
CA ILE A 31 -6.78 14.34 -5.66
C ILE A 31 -5.70 14.05 -4.62
N LEU A 32 -5.25 15.07 -3.87
CA LEU A 32 -4.24 14.88 -2.81
C LEU A 32 -4.72 13.95 -1.70
N VAL A 33 -5.98 14.04 -1.29
CA VAL A 33 -6.57 13.13 -0.29
C VAL A 33 -6.61 11.70 -0.83
N VAL A 34 -7.04 11.51 -2.07
CA VAL A 34 -7.10 10.18 -2.70
C VAL A 34 -5.70 9.58 -2.83
N VAL A 35 -4.74 10.34 -3.36
CA VAL A 35 -3.34 9.89 -3.49
C VAL A 35 -2.75 9.59 -2.12
N GLY A 36 -2.95 10.47 -1.13
CA GLY A 36 -2.51 10.26 0.25
C GLY A 36 -3.08 8.96 0.82
N TYR A 37 -4.37 8.73 0.68
CA TYR A 37 -5.01 7.49 1.14
C TYR A 37 -4.32 6.24 0.56
N PHE A 38 -4.10 6.19 -0.76
CA PHE A 38 -3.44 5.04 -1.40
C PHE A 38 -1.96 4.87 -0.99
N VAL A 39 -1.23 5.97 -0.80
CA VAL A 39 0.18 5.91 -0.37
C VAL A 39 0.30 5.41 1.07
N PHE A 40 -0.61 5.85 1.95
CA PHE A 40 -0.53 5.52 3.37
C PHE A 40 -1.29 4.25 3.76
N GLN A 41 -2.11 3.71 2.87
CA GLN A 41 -2.95 2.54 3.14
C GLN A 41 -2.15 1.33 3.67
N ASP A 42 -0.98 1.05 3.09
CA ASP A 42 -0.14 -0.12 3.42
C ASP A 42 1.09 0.25 4.26
N TYR A 43 1.15 1.48 4.77
CA TYR A 43 2.34 1.97 5.47
C TYR A 43 2.65 1.18 6.74
N GLY A 44 1.60 0.85 7.50
CA GLY A 44 1.73 0.11 8.75
C GLY A 44 2.28 -1.31 8.54
N GLU A 45 1.74 -2.01 7.57
CA GLU A 45 2.12 -3.38 7.21
C GLU A 45 3.53 -3.43 6.64
N LYS A 46 3.86 -2.49 5.74
CA LYS A 46 5.22 -2.35 5.20
C LYS A 46 6.25 -2.03 6.28
N ARG A 47 5.87 -1.27 7.30
CA ARG A 47 6.74 -0.96 8.43
C ARG A 47 7.06 -2.20 9.25
N VAL A 48 6.06 -3.03 9.55
CA VAL A 48 6.26 -4.30 10.28
C VAL A 48 7.17 -5.24 9.49
N ALA A 49 6.93 -5.40 8.19
CA ALA A 49 7.79 -6.22 7.34
C ALA A 49 9.24 -5.68 7.29
N LYS A 50 9.43 -4.37 7.17
CA LYS A 50 10.77 -3.76 7.20
C LYS A 50 11.46 -3.95 8.54
N GLN A 51 10.75 -3.79 9.65
CA GLN A 51 11.28 -4.01 10.98
C GLN A 51 11.75 -5.46 11.13
N PHE A 52 10.91 -6.42 10.77
CA PHE A 52 11.24 -7.84 10.80
C PHE A 52 12.52 -8.16 10.00
N LEU A 53 12.62 -7.61 8.77
CA LEU A 53 13.80 -7.81 7.93
C LEU A 53 15.06 -7.14 8.50
N SER A 54 14.93 -5.96 9.14
CA SER A 54 16.04 -5.31 9.83
C SER A 54 16.57 -6.16 10.96
N GLU A 55 15.66 -6.69 11.79
CA GLU A 55 16.01 -7.57 12.91
C GLU A 55 16.69 -8.88 12.45
N LEU A 56 16.24 -9.45 11.33
CA LEU A 56 16.90 -10.58 10.69
C LEU A 56 18.30 -10.26 10.17
N ASN A 57 18.46 -9.10 9.52
CA ASN A 57 19.74 -8.65 8.98
C ASN A 57 20.76 -8.36 10.08
N GLU A 58 20.29 -7.96 11.25
CA GLU A 58 21.09 -7.75 12.46
C GLU A 58 21.38 -9.06 13.23
N HIS A 59 20.88 -10.21 12.73
CA HIS A 59 20.94 -11.52 13.39
C HIS A 59 20.26 -11.53 14.78
N ASN A 60 19.35 -10.59 15.01
CA ASN A 60 18.57 -10.50 16.23
C ASN A 60 17.30 -11.36 16.11
N TYR A 61 17.48 -12.70 16.12
CA TYR A 61 16.37 -13.64 15.93
C TYR A 61 15.33 -13.57 17.04
N GLN A 62 15.70 -13.13 18.25
CA GLN A 62 14.76 -12.98 19.36
C GLN A 62 13.79 -11.80 19.09
N ALA A 63 14.30 -10.67 18.63
CA ALA A 63 13.48 -9.52 18.26
C ALA A 63 12.63 -9.85 17.03
N ALA A 64 13.22 -10.47 16.01
CA ALA A 64 12.51 -10.90 14.81
C ALA A 64 11.36 -11.87 15.14
N TYR A 65 11.57 -12.79 16.06
CA TYR A 65 10.50 -13.70 16.52
C TYR A 65 9.38 -12.95 17.24
N SER A 66 9.70 -11.94 18.06
CA SER A 66 8.68 -11.14 18.73
C SER A 66 7.87 -10.27 17.77
N THR A 67 8.48 -9.83 16.66
CA THR A 67 7.79 -9.13 15.58
C THR A 67 6.93 -10.09 14.75
N TRP A 68 7.42 -11.32 14.54
CA TRP A 68 6.65 -12.39 13.88
C TRP A 68 5.44 -12.84 14.68
N CYS A 69 5.64 -13.11 15.96
CA CYS A 69 4.64 -13.59 16.92
C CYS A 69 4.48 -12.58 18.06
N PRO A 70 3.68 -11.54 17.93
CA PRO A 70 3.40 -10.58 19.01
C PRO A 70 2.65 -11.22 20.19
N LYS A 71 2.03 -12.38 19.95
CA LYS A 71 1.48 -13.30 20.97
C LYS A 71 2.13 -14.65 20.78
N PRO A 72 2.31 -15.47 21.85
CA PRO A 72 2.90 -16.80 21.71
C PRO A 72 2.25 -17.61 20.58
N CYS A 73 3.06 -18.04 19.63
CA CYS A 73 2.60 -18.89 18.53
C CYS A 73 2.62 -20.34 18.99
N GLU A 74 1.45 -20.97 19.12
CA GLU A 74 1.34 -22.36 19.57
C GLU A 74 2.01 -23.36 18.61
N GLN A 75 2.00 -23.05 17.30
CA GLN A 75 2.46 -23.97 16.25
C GLN A 75 3.86 -23.68 15.72
N TYR A 76 4.46 -22.54 16.08
CA TYR A 76 5.75 -22.09 15.58
C TYR A 76 6.57 -21.47 16.71
N ASP A 77 7.30 -22.31 17.42
CA ASP A 77 8.12 -21.89 18.55
C ASP A 77 9.42 -21.18 18.13
N TYR A 78 10.07 -20.55 19.09
CA TYR A 78 11.32 -19.82 18.83
C TYR A 78 12.45 -20.72 18.30
N ALA A 79 12.53 -21.97 18.79
CA ALA A 79 13.59 -22.89 18.37
C ALA A 79 13.45 -23.23 16.89
N ARG A 80 12.22 -23.49 16.42
CA ARG A 80 11.92 -23.72 15.01
C ARG A 80 12.14 -22.47 14.16
N PHE A 81 11.66 -21.32 14.64
CA PHE A 81 11.88 -20.04 13.96
C PHE A 81 13.37 -19.76 13.74
N SER A 82 14.17 -19.85 14.81
CA SER A 82 15.60 -19.59 14.72
C SER A 82 16.33 -20.57 13.81
N ALA A 83 15.95 -21.86 13.83
CA ALA A 83 16.50 -22.86 12.93
C ALA A 83 16.16 -22.56 11.45
N ASP A 84 14.93 -22.19 11.17
CA ASP A 84 14.47 -21.88 9.79
C ASP A 84 15.17 -20.65 9.21
N TRP A 85 15.45 -19.65 10.03
CA TRP A 85 16.04 -18.40 9.55
C TRP A 85 17.58 -18.37 9.69
N ALA A 86 18.17 -18.93 10.75
CA ALA A 86 19.61 -18.95 10.93
C ALA A 86 20.33 -19.89 9.95
N ASN A 87 19.68 -20.98 9.51
CA ASN A 87 20.26 -21.94 8.58
C ASN A 87 20.22 -21.48 7.11
N LYS A 88 19.53 -20.40 6.81
CA LYS A 88 19.52 -19.84 5.44
C LYS A 88 20.89 -19.23 5.14
N LYS A 89 21.60 -19.83 4.17
CA LYS A 89 22.87 -19.27 3.67
C LYS A 89 22.58 -18.01 2.87
N ILE A 90 22.67 -16.87 3.53
CA ILE A 90 22.41 -15.55 2.95
C ILE A 90 23.75 -14.86 2.71
N THR A 91 23.99 -14.39 1.50
CA THR A 91 25.23 -13.65 1.12
C THR A 91 25.02 -12.15 1.16
N SER A 92 23.78 -11.70 1.07
CA SER A 92 23.40 -10.28 1.15
C SER A 92 22.18 -10.09 2.06
N PRO A 93 21.97 -8.87 2.57
CA PRO A 93 20.84 -8.58 3.45
C PRO A 93 19.50 -8.85 2.77
N TRP A 94 18.52 -9.28 3.55
CA TRP A 94 17.13 -9.42 3.13
C TRP A 94 16.55 -8.07 2.69
N LYS A 95 15.88 -8.07 1.55
CA LYS A 95 15.24 -6.90 0.97
C LYS A 95 13.82 -7.21 0.54
N ILE A 96 12.97 -6.19 0.56
CA ILE A 96 11.66 -6.27 -0.05
C ILE A 96 11.85 -6.10 -1.57
N ASP A 97 11.42 -7.11 -2.32
CA ASP A 97 11.43 -7.09 -3.78
C ASP A 97 10.14 -6.45 -4.31
N SER A 98 8.99 -6.97 -3.89
CA SER A 98 7.69 -6.48 -4.31
C SER A 98 6.66 -6.59 -3.19
N THR A 99 5.54 -5.89 -3.34
CA THR A 99 4.42 -5.95 -2.41
C THR A 99 3.11 -6.01 -3.17
N ASP A 100 2.24 -6.96 -2.80
CA ASP A 100 0.90 -7.12 -3.34
C ASP A 100 -0.14 -6.88 -2.26
N SER A 101 -0.99 -5.87 -2.49
CA SER A 101 -2.02 -5.47 -1.53
C SER A 101 -3.29 -6.30 -1.73
N CYS A 102 -3.69 -7.04 -0.72
CA CYS A 102 -4.94 -7.79 -0.65
C CYS A 102 -5.90 -7.13 0.35
N LYS A 103 -7.16 -7.57 0.36
CA LYS A 103 -8.19 -7.00 1.24
C LYS A 103 -7.84 -7.16 2.72
N ALA A 104 -7.44 -8.37 3.13
CA ALA A 104 -7.19 -8.73 4.52
C ALA A 104 -5.71 -8.67 4.91
N PHE A 105 -4.79 -8.69 3.95
CA PHE A 105 -3.35 -8.76 4.21
C PHE A 105 -2.54 -8.09 3.09
N LEU A 106 -1.29 -7.81 3.41
CA LEU A 106 -0.26 -7.38 2.45
C LEU A 106 0.70 -8.55 2.24
N THR A 107 0.87 -8.99 1.00
CA THR A 107 1.94 -9.91 0.64
C THR A 107 3.21 -9.11 0.38
N VAL A 108 4.30 -9.53 0.99
CA VAL A 108 5.62 -8.94 0.85
C VAL A 108 6.55 -10.03 0.35
N ASN A 109 7.02 -9.89 -0.88
CA ASN A 109 8.04 -10.78 -1.43
C ASN A 109 9.41 -10.26 -1.03
N VAL A 110 10.17 -11.12 -0.36
CA VAL A 110 11.50 -10.80 0.14
C VAL A 110 12.54 -11.66 -0.54
N THR A 111 13.68 -11.07 -0.84
CA THR A 111 14.82 -11.76 -1.45
C THR A 111 16.11 -11.41 -0.72
N ALA A 112 17.07 -12.33 -0.83
CA ALA A 112 18.47 -12.06 -0.53
C ALA A 112 19.29 -12.76 -1.61
N ASP A 113 20.48 -12.26 -1.94
CA ASP A 113 21.32 -12.84 -2.98
C ASP A 113 21.63 -14.31 -2.68
N GLY A 114 21.31 -15.18 -3.65
CA GLY A 114 21.48 -16.62 -3.51
C GLY A 114 20.43 -17.34 -2.68
N ALA A 115 19.43 -16.63 -2.16
CA ALA A 115 18.28 -17.23 -1.48
C ALA A 115 17.05 -17.25 -2.39
N GLU A 116 16.21 -18.23 -2.18
CA GLU A 116 14.90 -18.28 -2.86
C GLU A 116 14.02 -17.12 -2.39
N VAL A 117 13.23 -16.58 -3.31
CA VAL A 117 12.22 -15.57 -3.00
C VAL A 117 11.23 -16.16 -2.00
N GLN A 118 11.07 -15.49 -0.87
CA GLN A 118 10.11 -15.89 0.16
C GLN A 118 8.98 -14.89 0.24
N SER A 119 7.76 -15.39 0.18
CA SER A 119 6.56 -14.56 0.35
C SER A 119 6.15 -14.56 1.82
N LEU A 120 6.02 -13.36 2.38
CA LEU A 120 5.50 -13.11 3.71
C LEU A 120 4.12 -12.47 3.59
N SER A 121 3.20 -12.83 4.44
CA SER A 121 1.90 -12.18 4.55
C SER A 121 1.82 -11.39 5.85
N VAL A 122 1.41 -10.13 5.78
CA VAL A 122 1.15 -9.27 6.93
C VAL A 122 -0.35 -9.02 7.03
N GLU A 123 -0.98 -9.50 8.07
CA GLU A 123 -2.41 -9.29 8.29
C GLU A 123 -2.70 -7.82 8.65
N ARG A 124 -3.68 -7.21 8.01
CA ARG A 124 -3.97 -5.77 8.18
C ARG A 124 -4.47 -5.41 9.58
N GLY A 125 -5.31 -6.25 10.17
CA GLY A 125 -5.90 -5.97 11.47
C GLY A 125 -4.91 -6.14 12.62
N THR A 126 -4.28 -7.29 12.69
CA THR A 126 -3.41 -7.74 13.79
C THR A 126 -1.94 -7.41 13.56
N LYS A 127 -1.55 -7.15 12.29
CA LYS A 127 -0.16 -6.97 11.83
C LYS A 127 0.75 -8.17 12.11
N VAL A 128 0.16 -9.35 12.21
CA VAL A 128 0.87 -10.61 12.38
C VAL A 128 1.47 -11.03 11.04
N LEU A 129 2.72 -11.49 11.08
CA LEU A 129 3.42 -12.07 9.94
C LEU A 129 3.12 -13.56 9.83
N SER A 130 3.04 -14.07 8.61
CA SER A 130 2.91 -15.50 8.33
C SER A 130 3.62 -15.90 7.04
N PHE A 131 3.98 -17.18 6.93
CA PHE A 131 4.50 -17.77 5.67
C PHE A 131 3.40 -18.25 4.75
N ALA A 132 2.15 -18.16 5.13
CA ALA A 132 1.10 -18.70 4.30
C ALA A 132 1.19 -18.10 2.90
N PRO A 133 1.11 -18.94 1.85
CA PRO A 133 0.85 -18.40 0.54
C PRO A 133 -0.40 -17.55 0.67
N ALA A 134 -0.28 -16.28 0.34
CA ALA A 134 -1.41 -15.39 0.38
C ALA A 134 -2.53 -16.05 -0.41
N PRO A 135 -3.71 -16.25 0.19
CA PRO A 135 -4.85 -16.72 -0.58
C PRO A 135 -4.97 -15.81 -1.79
N ASP A 136 -5.22 -16.42 -2.92
CA ASP A 136 -5.18 -15.80 -4.22
C ASP A 136 -5.76 -14.39 -4.21
N CYS A 137 -4.90 -13.37 -4.32
CA CYS A 137 -5.33 -11.96 -4.38
C CYS A 137 -6.08 -11.63 -5.69
N GLN A 138 -6.38 -12.64 -6.53
CA GLN A 138 -7.04 -12.44 -7.81
C GLN A 138 -8.40 -11.76 -7.69
N GLU A 139 -9.12 -11.93 -6.57
CA GLU A 139 -10.39 -11.24 -6.35
C GLU A 139 -10.27 -9.72 -6.17
N TYR A 140 -9.07 -9.20 -5.84
CA TYR A 140 -8.91 -7.76 -5.55
C TYR A 140 -8.13 -6.99 -6.62
N LYS A 141 -7.77 -7.60 -7.73
CA LYS A 141 -7.32 -6.85 -8.90
C LYS A 141 -8.51 -6.07 -9.43
N TRP A 142 -8.67 -4.85 -8.93
CA TRP A 142 -9.66 -3.92 -9.45
C TRP A 142 -9.47 -3.85 -10.96
N HIS A 143 -10.44 -4.34 -11.69
CA HIS A 143 -10.43 -4.35 -13.14
C HIS A 143 -10.64 -2.94 -13.68
N TRP A 144 -9.65 -2.07 -13.52
CA TRP A 144 -9.66 -0.71 -14.06
C TRP A 144 -10.12 -0.69 -15.52
N LYS A 145 -9.70 -1.68 -16.31
CA LYS A 145 -10.14 -1.83 -17.71
C LYS A 145 -11.65 -2.03 -17.84
N GLN A 146 -12.29 -2.78 -16.93
CA GLN A 146 -13.74 -2.98 -16.93
C GLN A 146 -14.46 -1.74 -16.43
N PHE A 147 -13.92 -1.07 -15.40
CA PHE A 147 -14.46 0.18 -14.87
C PHE A 147 -14.44 1.29 -15.94
N PHE A 148 -13.32 1.52 -16.60
CA PHE A 148 -13.22 2.51 -17.68
C PHE A 148 -14.08 2.15 -18.90
N ARG A 149 -14.18 0.85 -19.26
CA ARG A 149 -15.07 0.42 -20.34
C ARG A 149 -16.54 0.68 -20.00
N ARG A 150 -16.93 0.57 -18.73
CA ARG A 150 -18.30 0.82 -18.27
C ARG A 150 -18.65 2.32 -18.26
N ILE A 151 -17.68 3.19 -17.93
CA ILE A 151 -17.89 4.63 -17.89
C ILE A 151 -17.75 5.27 -19.29
N PHE A 152 -16.79 4.83 -20.09
CA PHE A 152 -16.46 5.46 -21.36
C PHE A 152 -16.82 4.62 -22.61
N GLY A 153 -17.24 3.36 -22.42
CA GLY A 153 -17.59 2.45 -23.51
C GLY A 153 -19.08 2.35 -23.83
N GLY A 154 -19.90 3.21 -23.27
CA GLY A 154 -21.34 3.29 -23.57
C GLY A 154 -21.63 4.16 -24.78
N GLY A 155 -21.36 3.63 -26.00
CA GLY A 155 -21.72 4.37 -27.21
C GLY A 155 -21.28 3.69 -28.48
N SER A 156 -21.96 2.58 -28.83
CA SER A 156 -22.21 2.22 -30.25
C SER A 156 -23.13 0.99 -30.28
N SER A 157 -24.39 1.22 -30.44
CA SER A 157 -25.32 0.32 -31.14
C SER A 157 -25.52 0.84 -32.53
#